data_5677fcdad47e5539860738f8dac71f7d
#
_entry.id   5677fcdad47e5539860738f8dac71f7d
#
_cell.length_a   1.000
_cell.length_b   1.000
_cell.length_c   1.000
_cell.angle_alpha   90.00
_cell.angle_beta   90.00
_cell.angle_gamma   90.00
#
_symmetry.space_group_name_H-M   'P 1'
#
loop_
_entity.id
_entity.type
_entity.pdbx_description
1 polymer ?
#
loop_
_entity_poly.entity_id
_entity_poly.type
_entity_poly.pdbx_seq_one_letter_code
_entity_poly.pdbx_strand_id
1 'polypeptide(L)'
;MRIVAYTYSDPLLETAADPQTWGWDIDRVYQDLGQRTELQKLLIDCQNDPPDYVLVRRLDELGDNVEEVSDRLSQIEAIGITLVAVEQGYNSAEKSPNLHANLLRLLHQIQRQQHSRRIRQGHARNRLDAAPPPGKAPYGYRRGKDKYILDRSTSPVVKDFFEQFLLYGSLRGAVRYLAKKYGKKISVTTGRRWLTNPVYRGNTAYQNGEILANTHPPILSQEEAAQVDRLLRRNSRLPSRTASAPRSLAGLVVCGECQSPMGIARVTIRNQDKEYLYLRPISCIKQPKCRAIPYQEVLDHTIQAVCRDLPTAVDNMNSPQLDAVKDSLGDAIARQQEILTQLPALVETGLLDAETAKFRAYKLRTEISTLQAKLATLPPVNLRSVAVAVSIPQFWLDLSEAERRFYFREFIRQVKIIRQPQKWDLQVIFIF
;
A
#
# COMPACT_ATOMS: atom_id res chain seq x y z
N MET A 1 22.77 -48.43 -11.57
CA MET A 1 21.41 -47.88 -11.33
C MET A 1 21.43 -46.48 -11.93
N ARG A 2 20.68 -46.30 -13.00
CA ARG A 2 20.65 -45.03 -13.74
C ARG A 2 19.43 -44.24 -13.35
N ILE A 3 19.64 -43.01 -12.87
CA ILE A 3 18.59 -42.16 -12.33
C ILE A 3 18.52 -40.83 -13.11
N VAL A 4 17.38 -40.53 -13.63
CA VAL A 4 17.14 -39.30 -14.38
C VAL A 4 16.05 -38.46 -13.68
N ALA A 5 16.20 -37.13 -13.63
CA ALA A 5 15.20 -36.25 -13.05
C ALA A 5 14.60 -35.33 -14.07
N TYR A 6 13.31 -35.02 -13.88
CA TYR A 6 12.60 -34.01 -14.66
C TYR A 6 12.00 -32.95 -13.74
N THR A 7 12.16 -31.69 -14.11
CA THR A 7 11.53 -30.56 -13.46
C THR A 7 10.83 -29.67 -14.46
N TYR A 8 9.68 -29.20 -14.06
CA TYR A 8 8.95 -28.15 -14.78
C TYR A 8 8.76 -26.95 -13.86
N SER A 9 9.19 -25.76 -14.32
CA SER A 9 8.97 -24.50 -13.63
C SER A 9 8.24 -23.51 -14.55
N ASP A 10 7.24 -22.81 -13.99
CA ASP A 10 6.57 -21.73 -14.70
C ASP A 10 7.31 -20.42 -14.40
N PRO A 11 7.92 -19.73 -15.39
CA PRO A 11 8.68 -18.52 -15.18
C PRO A 11 7.86 -17.35 -14.60
N LEU A 12 6.51 -17.43 -14.66
CA LEU A 12 5.61 -16.45 -14.06
C LEU A 12 5.32 -16.70 -12.57
N LEU A 13 5.56 -17.92 -12.09
CA LEU A 13 5.17 -18.34 -10.75
C LEU A 13 6.35 -18.76 -9.86
N GLU A 14 7.39 -19.32 -10.43
CA GLU A 14 8.48 -19.97 -9.69
C GLU A 14 9.83 -19.61 -10.33
N THR A 15 10.85 -19.48 -9.51
CA THR A 15 12.24 -19.51 -9.98
C THR A 15 12.60 -20.94 -10.40
N ALA A 16 13.57 -21.09 -11.29
CA ALA A 16 14.06 -22.42 -11.69
C ALA A 16 14.42 -23.26 -10.44
N ALA A 17 14.05 -24.54 -10.47
CA ALA A 17 14.32 -25.45 -9.37
C ALA A 17 15.83 -25.66 -9.20
N ASP A 18 16.27 -25.67 -7.95
CA ASP A 18 17.67 -25.99 -7.63
C ASP A 18 17.92 -27.49 -7.88
N PRO A 19 18.91 -27.86 -8.68
CA PRO A 19 19.26 -29.27 -8.94
C PRO A 19 19.64 -30.09 -7.68
N GLN A 20 20.01 -29.42 -6.58
CA GLN A 20 20.42 -30.12 -5.34
C GLN A 20 19.24 -30.64 -4.49
N THR A 21 17.98 -30.39 -4.89
CA THR A 21 16.81 -30.74 -4.07
C THR A 21 16.43 -32.21 -4.05
N TRP A 22 17.12 -33.08 -4.80
CA TRP A 22 16.66 -34.45 -5.04
C TRP A 22 17.10 -35.47 -3.99
N GLY A 23 18.22 -35.25 -3.28
CA GLY A 23 18.74 -36.18 -2.29
C GLY A 23 19.25 -37.53 -2.86
N TRP A 24 19.36 -37.64 -4.18
CA TRP A 24 19.81 -38.80 -4.93
C TRP A 24 20.94 -38.39 -5.88
N ASP A 25 21.86 -39.30 -6.19
CA ASP A 25 22.84 -39.11 -7.25
C ASP A 25 22.14 -39.23 -8.62
N ILE A 26 22.02 -38.13 -9.35
CA ILE A 26 21.26 -38.05 -10.59
C ILE A 26 22.22 -37.99 -11.78
N ASP A 27 22.08 -38.91 -12.72
CA ASP A 27 22.91 -38.95 -13.91
C ASP A 27 22.58 -37.80 -14.89
N ARG A 28 21.31 -37.44 -15.01
CA ARG A 28 20.86 -36.36 -15.90
C ARG A 28 19.58 -35.67 -15.42
N VAL A 29 19.54 -34.34 -15.55
CA VAL A 29 18.37 -33.52 -15.24
C VAL A 29 17.82 -32.89 -16.51
N TYR A 30 16.53 -33.08 -16.77
CA TYR A 30 15.77 -32.40 -17.81
C TYR A 30 14.95 -31.28 -17.17
N GLN A 31 15.15 -30.06 -17.62
CA GLN A 31 14.53 -28.90 -17.02
C GLN A 31 13.77 -28.09 -18.04
N ASP A 32 12.47 -27.93 -17.85
CA ASP A 32 11.59 -27.08 -18.67
C ASP A 32 11.19 -25.80 -17.95
N LEU A 33 11.24 -24.70 -18.70
CA LEU A 33 10.79 -23.36 -18.29
C LEU A 33 9.66 -22.89 -19.20
N GLY A 34 8.42 -23.12 -18.77
CA GLY A 34 7.22 -22.66 -19.49
C GLY A 34 6.78 -23.53 -20.68
N GLN A 35 7.68 -24.13 -21.40
CA GLN A 35 7.40 -25.13 -22.47
C GLN A 35 7.82 -26.52 -21.99
N ARG A 36 7.35 -27.57 -22.67
CA ARG A 36 7.63 -28.97 -22.30
C ARG A 36 8.50 -29.68 -23.35
N THR A 37 9.53 -28.99 -23.84
CA THR A 37 10.45 -29.52 -24.86
C THR A 37 11.43 -30.55 -24.30
N GLU A 38 11.94 -30.33 -23.10
CA GLU A 38 12.84 -31.28 -22.46
C GLU A 38 12.09 -32.53 -21.95
N LEU A 39 10.80 -32.43 -21.60
CA LEU A 39 9.96 -33.57 -21.30
C LEU A 39 9.82 -34.50 -22.53
N GLN A 40 9.65 -33.94 -23.72
CA GLN A 40 9.57 -34.73 -24.96
C GLN A 40 10.89 -35.44 -25.24
N LYS A 41 12.03 -34.76 -25.03
CA LYS A 41 13.35 -35.37 -25.16
C LYS A 41 13.55 -36.48 -24.15
N LEU A 42 13.16 -36.27 -22.89
CA LEU A 42 13.20 -37.30 -21.86
C LEU A 42 12.45 -38.56 -22.32
N LEU A 43 11.24 -38.43 -22.83
CA LEU A 43 10.43 -39.56 -23.28
C LEU A 43 11.08 -40.31 -24.46
N ILE A 44 11.69 -39.57 -25.40
CA ILE A 44 12.44 -40.16 -26.53
C ILE A 44 13.71 -40.88 -26.02
N ASP A 45 14.46 -40.23 -25.13
CA ASP A 45 15.69 -40.81 -24.54
C ASP A 45 15.36 -42.09 -23.74
N CYS A 46 14.26 -42.09 -22.99
CA CYS A 46 13.74 -43.27 -22.26
C CYS A 46 13.36 -44.44 -23.18
N GLN A 47 12.90 -44.18 -24.41
CA GLN A 47 12.61 -45.24 -25.39
C GLN A 47 13.88 -45.88 -25.97
N ASN A 48 14.93 -45.04 -26.16
CA ASN A 48 16.18 -45.51 -26.78
C ASN A 48 17.13 -46.16 -25.75
N ASP A 49 17.19 -45.61 -24.54
CA ASP A 49 18.11 -46.03 -23.47
C ASP A 49 17.43 -45.84 -22.10
N PRO A 50 16.62 -46.81 -21.65
CA PRO A 50 15.77 -46.67 -20.49
C PRO A 50 16.56 -46.56 -19.19
N PRO A 51 16.33 -45.51 -18.33
CA PRO A 51 16.90 -45.45 -16.99
C PRO A 51 16.11 -46.38 -16.04
N ASP A 52 16.73 -46.73 -14.89
CA ASP A 52 16.04 -47.49 -13.85
C ASP A 52 14.94 -46.67 -13.17
N TYR A 53 15.19 -45.34 -12.95
CA TYR A 53 14.29 -44.43 -12.27
C TYR A 53 14.16 -43.08 -13.00
N VAL A 54 12.92 -42.58 -13.05
CA VAL A 54 12.61 -41.20 -13.39
C VAL A 54 12.07 -40.51 -12.16
N LEU A 55 12.76 -39.47 -11.70
CA LEU A 55 12.34 -38.66 -10.56
C LEU A 55 11.62 -37.39 -11.05
N VAL A 56 10.46 -37.10 -10.46
CA VAL A 56 9.77 -35.82 -10.62
C VAL A 56 9.47 -35.26 -9.23
N ARG A 57 9.37 -33.94 -9.08
CA ARG A 57 8.96 -33.39 -7.79
C ARG A 57 7.50 -33.75 -7.53
N ARG A 58 6.65 -33.54 -8.55
CA ARG A 58 5.20 -33.80 -8.49
C ARG A 58 4.70 -34.33 -9.82
N LEU A 59 3.67 -35.15 -9.78
CA LEU A 59 3.07 -35.74 -10.96
C LEU A 59 2.43 -34.68 -11.91
N ASP A 60 1.97 -33.54 -11.37
CA ASP A 60 1.42 -32.44 -12.18
C ASP A 60 2.45 -31.72 -13.06
N GLU A 61 3.74 -31.98 -12.86
CA GLU A 61 4.81 -31.51 -13.74
C GLU A 61 4.81 -32.22 -15.09
N LEU A 62 4.29 -33.44 -15.15
CA LEU A 62 4.22 -34.23 -16.37
C LEU A 62 3.16 -33.76 -17.37
N GLY A 63 2.15 -32.96 -16.98
CA GLY A 63 1.09 -32.55 -17.89
C GLY A 63 0.28 -31.35 -17.40
N ASP A 64 -0.46 -30.72 -18.31
CA ASP A 64 -1.31 -29.56 -18.01
C ASP A 64 -2.74 -30.00 -17.63
N ASN A 65 -3.08 -31.24 -17.84
CA ASN A 65 -4.33 -31.86 -17.41
C ASN A 65 -4.09 -33.30 -16.93
N VAL A 66 -5.08 -33.90 -16.28
CA VAL A 66 -4.97 -35.23 -15.70
C VAL A 66 -4.77 -36.31 -16.77
N GLU A 67 -5.36 -36.15 -17.94
CA GLU A 67 -5.27 -37.07 -19.07
C GLU A 67 -3.79 -37.11 -19.56
N GLU A 68 -3.17 -36.00 -19.83
CA GLU A 68 -1.75 -35.94 -20.22
C GLU A 68 -0.82 -36.55 -19.16
N VAL A 69 -1.09 -36.29 -17.87
CA VAL A 69 -0.28 -36.88 -16.78
C VAL A 69 -0.43 -38.38 -16.77
N SER A 70 -1.66 -38.90 -16.93
CA SER A 70 -1.95 -40.33 -16.98
C SER A 70 -1.29 -41.01 -18.19
N ASP A 71 -1.37 -40.39 -19.36
CA ASP A 71 -0.79 -40.94 -20.59
C ASP A 71 0.72 -41.05 -20.50
N ARG A 72 1.38 -39.97 -19.99
CA ARG A 72 2.85 -39.95 -19.81
C ARG A 72 3.32 -40.91 -18.73
N LEU A 73 2.56 -41.04 -17.65
CA LEU A 73 2.82 -42.04 -16.62
C LEU A 73 2.77 -43.45 -17.22
N SER A 74 1.70 -43.73 -17.95
CA SER A 74 1.51 -45.06 -18.62
C SER A 74 2.60 -45.33 -19.65
N GLN A 75 3.06 -44.32 -20.42
CA GLN A 75 4.17 -44.45 -21.36
C GLN A 75 5.48 -44.81 -20.66
N ILE A 76 5.78 -44.19 -19.54
CA ILE A 76 7.03 -44.42 -18.75
C ILE A 76 6.94 -45.85 -18.11
N GLU A 77 5.83 -46.23 -17.55
CA GLU A 77 5.62 -47.54 -16.94
C GLU A 77 5.64 -48.68 -17.98
N ALA A 78 5.09 -48.45 -19.21
CA ALA A 78 5.13 -49.42 -20.29
C ALA A 78 6.55 -49.82 -20.76
N ILE A 79 7.50 -48.91 -20.60
CA ILE A 79 8.95 -49.15 -20.89
C ILE A 79 9.63 -49.89 -19.74
N GLY A 80 8.97 -50.08 -18.59
CA GLY A 80 9.53 -50.77 -17.41
C GLY A 80 10.32 -49.84 -16.46
N ILE A 81 10.19 -48.53 -16.62
CA ILE A 81 10.88 -47.51 -15.80
C ILE A 81 10.04 -47.22 -14.54
N THR A 82 10.71 -47.16 -13.40
CA THR A 82 10.06 -46.76 -12.14
C THR A 82 10.00 -45.23 -12.01
N LEU A 83 8.78 -44.68 -11.93
CA LEU A 83 8.58 -43.25 -11.69
C LEU A 83 8.35 -42.96 -10.21
N VAL A 84 9.09 -41.96 -9.68
CA VAL A 84 8.99 -41.54 -8.29
C VAL A 84 8.66 -40.03 -8.24
N ALA A 85 7.54 -39.65 -7.58
CA ALA A 85 7.21 -38.28 -7.29
C ALA A 85 7.55 -37.95 -5.83
N VAL A 86 8.66 -37.23 -5.65
CA VAL A 86 9.34 -37.05 -4.35
C VAL A 86 8.44 -36.33 -3.34
N GLU A 87 7.82 -35.20 -3.72
CA GLU A 87 6.98 -34.40 -2.82
C GLU A 87 5.63 -35.09 -2.48
N GLN A 88 5.18 -36.01 -3.32
CA GLN A 88 3.91 -36.71 -3.15
C GLN A 88 4.06 -38.09 -2.53
N GLY A 89 5.30 -38.56 -2.35
CA GLY A 89 5.58 -39.92 -1.85
C GLY A 89 4.98 -41.00 -2.77
N TYR A 90 4.92 -40.74 -4.10
CA TYR A 90 4.43 -41.69 -5.06
C TYR A 90 5.57 -42.47 -5.68
N ASN A 91 5.42 -43.80 -5.75
CA ASN A 91 6.35 -44.70 -6.40
C ASN A 91 5.55 -45.71 -7.22
N SER A 92 5.79 -45.78 -8.54
CA SER A 92 5.02 -46.66 -9.45
C SER A 92 5.28 -48.15 -9.21
N ALA A 93 6.39 -48.52 -8.61
CA ALA A 93 6.73 -49.91 -8.28
C ALA A 93 6.04 -50.44 -7.02
N GLU A 94 5.50 -49.57 -6.15
CA GLU A 94 4.86 -49.97 -4.91
C GLU A 94 3.42 -50.50 -5.13
N LYS A 95 3.24 -51.80 -4.88
CA LYS A 95 1.94 -52.42 -4.84
C LYS A 95 1.28 -52.16 -3.49
N SER A 96 0.53 -51.06 -3.36
CA SER A 96 -0.22 -50.72 -2.14
C SER A 96 -1.53 -51.49 -2.05
N PRO A 97 -1.94 -52.07 -0.89
CA PRO A 97 -3.19 -52.74 -0.71
C PRO A 97 -4.45 -51.87 -0.92
N ASN A 98 -4.31 -50.55 -0.90
CA ASN A 98 -5.38 -49.55 -1.11
C ASN A 98 -5.21 -48.77 -2.43
N LEU A 99 -4.76 -49.43 -3.48
CA LEU A 99 -4.38 -48.79 -4.75
C LEU A 99 -5.47 -47.87 -5.31
N HIS A 100 -6.76 -48.28 -5.30
CA HIS A 100 -7.88 -47.47 -5.81
C HIS A 100 -8.08 -46.16 -5.01
N ALA A 101 -8.04 -46.26 -3.69
CA ALA A 101 -8.22 -45.07 -2.83
C ALA A 101 -7.04 -44.08 -2.98
N ASN A 102 -5.82 -44.58 -3.12
CA ASN A 102 -4.63 -43.80 -3.34
C ASN A 102 -4.62 -43.11 -4.71
N LEU A 103 -5.02 -43.83 -5.77
CA LEU A 103 -5.19 -43.28 -7.12
C LEU A 103 -6.22 -42.15 -7.15
N LEU A 104 -7.39 -42.33 -6.58
CA LEU A 104 -8.41 -41.28 -6.50
C LEU A 104 -7.90 -40.05 -5.72
N ARG A 105 -7.16 -40.27 -4.65
CA ARG A 105 -6.58 -39.20 -3.86
C ARG A 105 -5.54 -38.40 -4.66
N LEU A 106 -4.67 -39.09 -5.40
CA LEU A 106 -3.68 -38.49 -6.29
C LEU A 106 -4.33 -37.69 -7.42
N LEU A 107 -5.34 -38.25 -8.08
CA LEU A 107 -6.09 -37.54 -9.13
C LEU A 107 -6.75 -36.27 -8.61
N HIS A 108 -7.39 -36.31 -7.46
CA HIS A 108 -7.95 -35.12 -6.84
C HIS A 108 -6.85 -34.10 -6.45
N GLN A 109 -5.69 -34.55 -6.00
CA GLN A 109 -4.57 -33.69 -5.67
C GLN A 109 -4.03 -33.00 -6.93
N ILE A 110 -3.80 -33.75 -8.02
CA ILE A 110 -3.36 -33.21 -9.31
C ILE A 110 -4.35 -32.17 -9.82
N GLN A 111 -5.66 -32.47 -9.83
CA GLN A 111 -6.69 -31.53 -10.26
C GLN A 111 -6.66 -30.22 -9.46
N ARG A 112 -6.54 -30.30 -8.13
CA ARG A 112 -6.46 -29.11 -7.26
C ARG A 112 -5.19 -28.30 -7.55
N GLN A 113 -4.06 -28.96 -7.74
CA GLN A 113 -2.78 -28.29 -8.02
C GLN A 113 -2.82 -27.60 -9.38
N GLN A 114 -3.31 -28.27 -10.42
CA GLN A 114 -3.48 -27.69 -11.76
C GLN A 114 -4.47 -26.52 -11.75
N HIS A 115 -5.60 -26.65 -11.07
CA HIS A 115 -6.58 -25.56 -10.93
C HIS A 115 -5.95 -24.35 -10.21
N SER A 116 -5.27 -24.58 -9.09
CA SER A 116 -4.55 -23.54 -8.35
C SER A 116 -3.47 -22.86 -9.21
N ARG A 117 -2.74 -23.64 -10.01
CA ARG A 117 -1.71 -23.14 -10.92
C ARG A 117 -2.33 -22.25 -12.01
N ARG A 118 -3.40 -22.68 -12.68
CA ARG A 118 -4.11 -21.86 -13.67
C ARG A 118 -4.60 -20.54 -13.10
N ILE A 119 -5.13 -20.55 -11.87
CA ILE A 119 -5.55 -19.32 -11.18
C ILE A 119 -4.34 -18.41 -10.94
N ARG A 120 -3.23 -18.95 -10.42
CA ARG A 120 -2.01 -18.17 -10.16
C ARG A 120 -1.41 -17.60 -11.45
N GLN A 121 -1.39 -18.36 -12.54
CA GLN A 121 -0.98 -17.88 -13.87
C GLN A 121 -1.86 -16.73 -14.35
N GLY A 122 -3.19 -16.88 -14.23
CA GLY A 122 -4.14 -15.81 -14.58
C GLY A 122 -3.88 -14.53 -13.77
N HIS A 123 -3.62 -14.66 -12.47
CA HIS A 123 -3.24 -13.52 -11.62
C HIS A 123 -1.90 -12.90 -12.01
N ALA A 124 -0.89 -13.72 -12.36
CA ALA A 124 0.40 -13.25 -12.80
C ALA A 124 0.30 -12.48 -14.14
N ARG A 125 -0.43 -13.03 -15.11
CA ARG A 125 -0.71 -12.33 -16.39
C ARG A 125 -1.44 -11.01 -16.17
N ASN A 126 -2.48 -10.98 -15.34
CA ASN A 126 -3.18 -9.73 -15.01
C ASN A 126 -2.24 -8.69 -14.38
N ARG A 127 -1.25 -9.10 -13.58
CA ARG A 127 -0.24 -8.18 -13.05
C ARG A 127 0.66 -7.61 -14.15
N LEU A 128 1.15 -8.46 -15.06
CA LEU A 128 1.99 -8.02 -16.19
C LEU A 128 1.24 -7.05 -17.10
N ASP A 129 -0.03 -7.33 -17.38
CA ASP A 129 -0.89 -6.46 -18.18
C ASP A 129 -1.39 -5.23 -17.39
N ALA A 130 -1.03 -5.09 -16.12
CA ALA A 130 -1.54 -4.06 -15.20
C ALA A 130 -3.08 -4.02 -15.13
N ALA A 131 -3.74 -5.14 -15.42
CA ALA A 131 -5.19 -5.26 -15.45
C ALA A 131 -5.78 -5.30 -14.02
N PRO A 132 -7.02 -4.84 -13.82
CA PRO A 132 -7.68 -4.90 -12.52
C PRO A 132 -7.75 -6.32 -11.98
N PRO A 133 -7.44 -6.56 -10.69
CA PRO A 133 -7.58 -7.87 -10.08
C PRO A 133 -9.03 -8.36 -10.18
N PRO A 134 -9.28 -9.67 -10.18
CA PRO A 134 -10.64 -10.21 -10.26
C PRO A 134 -11.48 -9.74 -9.08
N GLY A 135 -12.79 -9.58 -9.30
CA GLY A 135 -13.75 -9.15 -8.30
C GLY A 135 -14.45 -7.83 -8.62
N LYS A 136 -15.20 -7.32 -7.63
CA LYS A 136 -15.97 -6.09 -7.77
C LYS A 136 -15.04 -4.86 -7.76
N ALA A 137 -15.30 -3.91 -8.65
CA ALA A 137 -14.57 -2.65 -8.66
C ALA A 137 -14.75 -1.88 -7.33
N PRO A 138 -13.72 -1.17 -6.85
CA PRO A 138 -13.82 -0.27 -5.71
C PRO A 138 -14.87 0.82 -5.96
N TYR A 139 -15.53 1.25 -4.90
CA TYR A 139 -16.55 2.32 -4.99
C TYR A 139 -15.91 3.60 -5.56
N GLY A 140 -16.57 4.24 -6.50
CA GLY A 140 -16.02 5.35 -7.30
C GLY A 140 -15.48 4.92 -8.66
N TYR A 141 -15.31 3.61 -8.87
CA TYR A 141 -14.88 3.04 -10.13
C TYR A 141 -15.83 1.97 -10.64
N ARG A 142 -15.82 1.77 -11.95
CA ARG A 142 -16.38 0.61 -12.64
C ARG A 142 -15.27 -0.16 -13.34
N ARG A 143 -15.47 -1.47 -13.55
CA ARG A 143 -14.53 -2.30 -14.26
C ARG A 143 -14.65 -2.02 -15.77
N GLY A 144 -13.56 -1.58 -16.40
CA GLY A 144 -13.39 -1.58 -17.85
C GLY A 144 -12.80 -2.90 -18.32
N LYS A 145 -12.50 -3.01 -19.60
CA LYS A 145 -11.90 -4.21 -20.20
C LYS A 145 -10.49 -4.44 -19.59
N ASP A 146 -9.63 -3.45 -19.66
CA ASP A 146 -8.21 -3.57 -19.30
C ASP A 146 -7.82 -2.72 -18.07
N LYS A 147 -8.69 -1.81 -17.62
CA LYS A 147 -8.42 -0.88 -16.50
C LYS A 147 -9.69 -0.47 -15.77
N TYR A 148 -9.53 0.11 -14.59
CA TYR A 148 -10.62 0.80 -13.91
C TYR A 148 -10.97 2.09 -14.64
N ILE A 149 -12.27 2.39 -14.68
CA ILE A 149 -12.85 3.59 -15.28
C ILE A 149 -13.60 4.34 -14.19
N LEU A 150 -13.51 5.65 -14.13
CA LEU A 150 -14.25 6.49 -13.18
C LEU A 150 -15.77 6.28 -13.37
N ASP A 151 -16.46 6.03 -12.29
CA ASP A 151 -17.91 5.98 -12.27
C ASP A 151 -18.44 7.40 -12.03
N ARG A 152 -19.14 7.96 -13.01
CA ARG A 152 -19.65 9.34 -12.96
C ARG A 152 -20.61 9.58 -11.79
N SER A 153 -21.32 8.56 -11.33
CA SER A 153 -22.29 8.68 -10.23
C SER A 153 -21.64 8.59 -8.84
N THR A 154 -20.59 7.78 -8.69
CA THR A 154 -20.01 7.47 -7.39
C THR A 154 -18.63 8.09 -7.15
N SER A 155 -17.90 8.45 -8.21
CA SER A 155 -16.57 9.06 -8.08
C SER A 155 -16.62 10.44 -7.40
N PRO A 156 -17.61 11.33 -7.66
CA PRO A 156 -17.71 12.59 -6.91
C PRO A 156 -17.95 12.40 -5.42
N VAL A 157 -18.70 11.35 -5.04
CA VAL A 157 -18.96 11.03 -3.62
C VAL A 157 -17.65 10.65 -2.90
N VAL A 158 -16.79 9.90 -3.59
CA VAL A 158 -15.46 9.56 -3.07
C VAL A 158 -14.59 10.81 -2.97
N LYS A 159 -14.57 11.65 -4.00
CA LYS A 159 -13.80 12.90 -4.00
C LYS A 159 -14.20 13.80 -2.83
N ASP A 160 -15.50 14.03 -2.62
CA ASP A 160 -16.02 14.79 -1.49
C ASP A 160 -15.62 14.21 -0.12
N PHE A 161 -15.58 12.88 -0.01
CA PHE A 161 -15.12 12.24 1.23
C PHE A 161 -13.67 12.59 1.54
N PHE A 162 -12.80 12.56 0.53
CA PHE A 162 -11.40 12.93 0.70
C PHE A 162 -11.24 14.43 0.99
N GLU A 163 -11.95 15.28 0.30
CA GLU A 163 -11.93 16.73 0.56
C GLU A 163 -12.39 17.06 1.98
N GLN A 164 -13.45 16.42 2.47
CA GLN A 164 -13.89 16.58 3.86
C GLN A 164 -12.86 16.09 4.86
N PHE A 165 -12.15 15.00 4.54
CA PHE A 165 -11.07 14.52 5.40
C PHE A 165 -9.87 15.46 5.36
N LEU A 166 -9.50 15.99 4.20
CA LEU A 166 -8.41 16.95 4.03
C LEU A 166 -8.71 18.26 4.78
N LEU A 167 -9.92 18.80 4.67
CA LEU A 167 -10.33 20.05 5.33
C LEU A 167 -10.36 19.92 6.86
N TYR A 168 -10.90 18.84 7.38
CA TYR A 168 -11.18 18.75 8.83
C TYR A 168 -10.27 17.76 9.58
N GLY A 169 -9.50 16.96 8.90
CA GLY A 169 -8.63 15.94 9.49
C GLY A 169 -9.36 14.86 10.28
N SER A 170 -10.70 14.79 10.19
CA SER A 170 -11.53 13.90 10.98
C SER A 170 -12.19 12.81 10.15
N LEU A 171 -11.70 11.57 10.26
CA LEU A 171 -12.29 10.43 9.57
C LEU A 171 -13.76 10.20 9.98
N ARG A 172 -14.08 10.29 11.27
CA ARG A 172 -15.47 10.17 11.74
C ARG A 172 -16.36 11.31 11.22
N GLY A 173 -15.80 12.51 11.09
CA GLY A 173 -16.48 13.66 10.49
C GLY A 173 -16.81 13.41 9.03
N ALA A 174 -15.84 12.98 8.22
CA ALA A 174 -16.01 12.65 6.81
C ALA A 174 -17.05 11.53 6.58
N VAL A 175 -17.03 10.47 7.41
CA VAL A 175 -18.03 9.39 7.34
C VAL A 175 -19.44 9.90 7.63
N ARG A 176 -19.61 10.75 8.65
CA ARG A 176 -20.93 11.36 8.97
C ARG A 176 -21.40 12.31 7.88
N TYR A 177 -20.50 13.06 7.29
CA TYR A 177 -20.79 13.95 6.17
C TYR A 177 -21.34 13.17 4.97
N LEU A 178 -20.71 12.05 4.57
CA LEU A 178 -21.23 11.18 3.52
C LEU A 178 -22.64 10.68 3.79
N ALA A 179 -22.88 10.22 5.03
CA ALA A 179 -24.20 9.74 5.42
C ALA A 179 -25.26 10.86 5.34
N LYS A 180 -24.90 12.10 5.71
CA LYS A 180 -25.81 13.26 5.68
C LYS A 180 -26.07 13.77 4.25
N LYS A 181 -25.00 13.93 3.44
CA LYS A 181 -25.11 14.55 2.11
C LYS A 181 -25.61 13.56 1.04
N TYR A 182 -25.15 12.33 1.07
CA TYR A 182 -25.39 11.33 0.02
C TYR A 182 -26.21 10.12 0.49
N GLY A 183 -26.66 10.08 1.74
CA GLY A 183 -27.30 8.89 2.30
C GLY A 183 -26.36 7.66 2.38
N LYS A 184 -25.08 7.81 2.02
CA LYS A 184 -24.10 6.71 1.96
C LYS A 184 -23.53 6.40 3.33
N LYS A 185 -24.06 5.36 3.96
CA LYS A 185 -23.59 4.89 5.27
C LYS A 185 -22.42 3.93 5.08
N ILE A 186 -21.25 4.28 5.63
CA ILE A 186 -20.05 3.42 5.69
C ILE A 186 -19.53 3.36 7.12
N SER A 187 -18.81 2.29 7.46
CA SER A 187 -18.11 2.22 8.75
C SER A 187 -16.85 3.10 8.74
N VAL A 188 -16.37 3.47 9.92
CA VAL A 188 -15.08 4.18 10.08
C VAL A 188 -13.93 3.35 9.52
N THR A 189 -13.98 2.03 9.70
CA THR A 189 -12.99 1.10 9.14
C THR A 189 -12.98 1.13 7.61
N THR A 190 -14.16 1.12 6.98
CA THR A 190 -14.29 1.28 5.51
C THR A 190 -13.75 2.62 5.05
N GLY A 191 -14.09 3.72 5.76
CA GLY A 191 -13.53 5.03 5.46
C GLY A 191 -12.01 5.07 5.56
N ARG A 192 -11.42 4.41 6.58
CA ARG A 192 -9.96 4.27 6.68
C ARG A 192 -9.37 3.50 5.50
N ARG A 193 -10.02 2.39 5.09
CA ARG A 193 -9.60 1.64 3.90
C ARG A 193 -9.64 2.48 2.64
N TRP A 194 -10.64 3.36 2.47
CA TRP A 194 -10.66 4.30 1.34
C TRP A 194 -9.44 5.22 1.38
N LEU A 195 -9.14 5.85 2.52
CA LEU A 195 -8.00 6.78 2.65
C LEU A 195 -6.65 6.13 2.34
N THR A 196 -6.50 4.83 2.59
CA THR A 196 -5.23 4.11 2.41
C THR A 196 -5.16 3.29 1.13
N ASN A 197 -6.25 3.16 0.38
CA ASN A 197 -6.28 2.31 -0.82
C ASN A 197 -5.58 3.00 -2.01
N PRO A 198 -4.52 2.39 -2.56
CA PRO A 198 -3.79 2.93 -3.71
C PRO A 198 -4.65 3.17 -4.96
N VAL A 199 -5.79 2.48 -5.08
CA VAL A 199 -6.67 2.62 -6.25
C VAL A 199 -7.17 4.05 -6.45
N TYR A 200 -7.43 4.80 -5.39
CA TYR A 200 -7.88 6.19 -5.51
C TYR A 200 -6.79 7.14 -5.99
N ARG A 201 -5.53 6.69 -5.96
CA ARG A 201 -4.33 7.39 -6.46
C ARG A 201 -3.96 6.96 -7.89
N GLY A 202 -4.80 6.15 -8.56
CA GLY A 202 -4.53 5.61 -9.89
C GLY A 202 -3.61 4.39 -9.92
N ASN A 203 -3.33 3.79 -8.76
CA ASN A 203 -2.42 2.66 -8.62
C ASN A 203 -3.20 1.39 -8.27
N THR A 204 -2.81 0.25 -8.82
CA THR A 204 -3.42 -1.05 -8.51
C THR A 204 -2.55 -1.83 -7.54
N ALA A 205 -3.12 -2.22 -6.40
CA ALA A 205 -2.47 -3.12 -5.46
C ALA A 205 -2.92 -4.58 -5.71
N TYR A 206 -1.98 -5.51 -5.68
CA TYR A 206 -2.24 -6.94 -5.81
C TYR A 206 -2.02 -7.67 -4.49
N GLN A 207 -2.51 -8.91 -4.40
CA GLN A 207 -2.49 -9.70 -3.16
C GLN A 207 -1.08 -10.01 -2.62
N ASN A 208 -0.07 -10.03 -3.50
CA ASN A 208 1.33 -10.20 -3.12
C ASN A 208 1.97 -8.94 -2.49
N GLY A 209 1.20 -7.88 -2.30
CA GLY A 209 1.67 -6.61 -1.73
C GLY A 209 2.29 -5.65 -2.75
N GLU A 210 2.42 -6.03 -4.01
CA GLU A 210 2.94 -5.15 -5.07
C GLU A 210 1.92 -4.10 -5.47
N ILE A 211 2.40 -2.89 -5.73
CA ILE A 211 1.61 -1.76 -6.17
C ILE A 211 2.15 -1.29 -7.52
N LEU A 212 1.32 -1.35 -8.55
CA LEU A 212 1.63 -0.82 -9.87
C LEU A 212 1.10 0.59 -10.00
N ALA A 213 1.99 1.51 -10.35
CA ALA A 213 1.64 2.92 -10.53
C ALA A 213 0.96 3.18 -11.89
N ASN A 214 0.11 4.21 -11.92
CA ASN A 214 -0.47 4.77 -13.15
C ASN A 214 -1.22 3.74 -14.02
N THR A 215 -2.01 2.87 -13.39
CA THR A 215 -2.79 1.83 -14.09
C THR A 215 -4.14 2.34 -14.59
N HIS A 216 -4.69 3.39 -13.98
CA HIS A 216 -6.01 3.96 -14.31
C HIS A 216 -6.12 5.42 -13.85
N PRO A 217 -7.14 6.17 -14.31
CA PRO A 217 -7.34 7.57 -13.91
C PRO A 217 -7.53 7.69 -12.39
N PRO A 218 -6.77 8.55 -11.69
CA PRO A 218 -6.91 8.75 -10.25
C PRO A 218 -8.13 9.61 -9.90
N ILE A 219 -8.71 9.41 -8.70
CA ILE A 219 -9.67 10.32 -8.09
C ILE A 219 -8.94 11.42 -7.29
N LEU A 220 -7.76 11.11 -6.78
CA LEU A 220 -6.90 12.02 -6.02
C LEU A 220 -5.64 12.33 -6.78
N SER A 221 -5.19 13.59 -6.72
CA SER A 221 -3.84 13.94 -7.13
C SER A 221 -2.79 13.32 -6.21
N GLN A 222 -1.54 13.26 -6.68
CA GLN A 222 -0.43 12.74 -5.86
C GLN A 222 -0.20 13.62 -4.62
N GLU A 223 -0.38 14.94 -4.73
CA GLU A 223 -0.25 15.88 -3.62
C GLU A 223 -1.32 15.66 -2.56
N GLU A 224 -2.59 15.56 -2.97
CA GLU A 224 -3.71 15.25 -2.07
C GLU A 224 -3.51 13.92 -1.35
N ALA A 225 -3.05 12.90 -2.07
CA ALA A 225 -2.76 11.59 -1.51
C ALA A 225 -1.63 11.65 -0.45
N ALA A 226 -0.56 12.38 -0.73
CA ALA A 226 0.53 12.62 0.22
C ALA A 226 0.05 13.39 1.46
N GLN A 227 -0.85 14.36 1.28
CA GLN A 227 -1.46 15.11 2.38
C GLN A 227 -2.36 14.23 3.24
N VAL A 228 -3.15 13.33 2.64
CA VAL A 228 -3.93 12.32 3.37
C VAL A 228 -3.00 11.44 4.23
N ASP A 229 -1.89 10.97 3.69
CA ASP A 229 -0.93 10.14 4.43
C ASP A 229 -0.28 10.89 5.59
N ARG A 230 0.08 12.17 5.40
CA ARG A 230 0.58 13.04 6.47
C ARG A 230 -0.46 13.20 7.59
N LEU A 231 -1.71 13.48 7.24
CA LEU A 231 -2.81 13.62 8.20
C LEU A 231 -3.08 12.32 8.96
N LEU A 232 -3.05 11.17 8.30
CA LEU A 232 -3.24 9.87 8.94
C LEU A 232 -2.11 9.57 9.94
N ARG A 233 -0.86 9.79 9.55
CA ARG A 233 0.31 9.62 10.42
C ARG A 233 0.24 10.53 11.64
N ARG A 234 -0.14 11.79 11.44
CA ARG A 234 -0.31 12.75 12.53
C ARG A 234 -1.44 12.35 13.48
N ASN A 235 -2.60 12.02 12.94
CA ASN A 235 -3.75 11.61 13.74
C ASN A 235 -3.47 10.36 14.60
N SER A 236 -2.57 9.47 14.17
CA SER A 236 -2.17 8.31 14.97
C SER A 236 -1.33 8.66 16.21
N ARG A 237 -0.66 9.81 16.18
CA ARG A 237 0.18 10.31 17.30
C ARG A 237 -0.59 11.17 18.30
N LEU A 238 -1.77 11.66 17.92
CA LEU A 238 -2.58 12.53 18.78
C LEU A 238 -3.43 11.71 19.76
N PRO A 239 -3.73 12.27 20.93
CA PRO A 239 -4.66 11.66 21.89
C PRO A 239 -6.01 11.36 21.24
N SER A 240 -6.68 10.31 21.70
CA SER A 240 -7.99 9.91 21.19
C SER A 240 -9.00 11.07 21.30
N ARG A 241 -9.95 11.16 20.35
CA ARG A 241 -11.01 12.18 20.26
C ARG A 241 -10.56 13.59 19.86
N THR A 242 -9.26 13.89 19.75
CA THR A 242 -8.78 15.23 19.38
C THR A 242 -8.94 15.54 17.89
N ALA A 243 -8.90 14.52 17.02
CA ALA A 243 -9.07 14.70 15.57
C ALA A 243 -10.43 15.31 15.17
N SER A 244 -11.47 15.15 15.98
CA SER A 244 -12.82 15.70 15.74
C SER A 244 -13.21 16.77 16.77
N ALA A 245 -12.25 17.27 17.55
CA ALA A 245 -12.52 18.30 18.55
C ALA A 245 -12.95 19.62 17.88
N PRO A 246 -13.89 20.37 18.45
CA PRO A 246 -14.38 21.61 17.86
C PRO A 246 -13.40 22.77 17.91
N ARG A 247 -12.36 22.72 18.76
CA ARG A 247 -11.41 23.81 19.00
C ARG A 247 -10.03 23.51 18.38
N SER A 248 -9.38 24.55 17.86
CA SER A 248 -8.15 24.43 17.06
C SER A 248 -6.94 23.92 17.83
N LEU A 249 -6.78 24.30 19.09
CA LEU A 249 -5.65 23.87 19.95
C LEU A 249 -5.83 22.51 20.61
N ALA A 250 -6.97 21.82 20.38
CA ALA A 250 -7.25 20.54 21.02
C ALA A 250 -6.20 19.48 20.70
N GLY A 251 -5.56 18.95 21.75
CA GLY A 251 -4.53 17.91 21.65
C GLY A 251 -3.13 18.40 21.25
N LEU A 252 -2.95 19.72 21.05
CA LEU A 252 -1.65 20.31 20.73
C LEU A 252 -0.93 20.87 21.94
N VAL A 253 -1.67 21.28 23.00
CA VAL A 253 -1.12 22.01 24.13
C VAL A 253 -0.70 21.06 25.26
N VAL A 254 0.50 21.27 25.80
CA VAL A 254 1.08 20.52 26.91
C VAL A 254 1.59 21.49 27.97
N CYS A 255 1.38 21.16 29.23
CA CYS A 255 1.96 21.93 30.34
C CYS A 255 3.47 21.65 30.46
N GLY A 256 4.31 22.67 30.38
CA GLY A 256 5.77 22.51 30.48
C GLY A 256 6.26 22.02 31.83
N GLU A 257 5.50 22.27 32.90
CA GLU A 257 5.90 21.87 34.24
C GLU A 257 5.55 20.42 34.60
N CYS A 258 4.31 19.99 34.37
CA CYS A 258 3.87 18.64 34.72
C CYS A 258 3.82 17.69 33.50
N GLN A 259 4.21 18.12 32.31
CA GLN A 259 4.23 17.41 31.05
C GLN A 259 2.86 16.80 30.66
N SER A 260 1.79 17.17 31.37
CA SER A 260 0.44 16.66 31.10
C SER A 260 -0.16 17.36 29.89
N PRO A 261 -0.83 16.62 28.99
CA PRO A 261 -1.67 17.20 27.96
C PRO A 261 -2.73 18.12 28.56
N MET A 262 -3.01 19.26 27.90
CA MET A 262 -4.03 20.20 28.35
C MET A 262 -5.34 19.98 27.59
N GLY A 263 -6.41 19.76 28.35
CA GLY A 263 -7.76 19.65 27.84
C GLY A 263 -8.49 20.99 27.87
N ILE A 264 -9.41 21.18 26.93
CA ILE A 264 -10.27 22.37 26.88
C ILE A 264 -11.52 22.11 27.71
N ALA A 265 -11.67 22.88 28.78
CA ALA A 265 -12.85 22.85 29.64
C ALA A 265 -13.76 24.03 29.29
N ARG A 266 -15.05 23.74 29.20
CA ARG A 266 -16.12 24.73 29.02
C ARG A 266 -16.73 25.07 30.38
N VAL A 267 -16.82 26.34 30.69
CA VAL A 267 -17.51 26.87 31.88
C VAL A 267 -18.64 27.75 31.37
N THR A 268 -19.85 27.44 31.82
CA THR A 268 -21.05 28.23 31.55
C THR A 268 -21.52 28.84 32.86
N ILE A 269 -21.94 30.10 32.81
CA ILE A 269 -22.58 30.76 33.96
C ILE A 269 -24.07 30.53 33.84
N ARG A 270 -24.71 30.12 34.96
CA ARG A 270 -26.18 29.94 35.03
C ARG A 270 -26.88 31.25 34.64
N ASN A 271 -27.80 31.20 33.69
CA ASN A 271 -28.55 32.33 33.11
C ASN A 271 -27.76 33.31 32.24
N GLN A 272 -26.63 32.97 31.72
CA GLN A 272 -25.92 33.76 30.69
C GLN A 272 -25.52 32.88 29.52
N ASP A 273 -25.76 33.33 28.28
CA ASP A 273 -25.32 32.65 27.05
C ASP A 273 -23.80 32.80 26.78
N LYS A 274 -23.02 33.25 27.79
CA LYS A 274 -21.59 33.40 27.66
C LYS A 274 -20.87 32.09 27.99
N GLU A 275 -20.06 31.63 27.05
CA GLU A 275 -19.21 30.46 27.14
C GLU A 275 -17.77 30.88 27.44
N TYR A 276 -17.20 30.39 28.53
CA TYR A 276 -15.79 30.59 28.88
C TYR A 276 -15.04 29.30 28.68
N LEU A 277 -13.96 29.38 27.89
CA LEU A 277 -13.10 28.24 27.58
C LEU A 277 -11.76 28.35 28.31
N TYR A 278 -11.33 27.27 28.93
CA TYR A 278 -10.08 27.21 29.64
C TYR A 278 -9.27 25.98 29.21
N LEU A 279 -7.98 26.12 29.08
CA LEU A 279 -7.01 25.02 28.97
C LEU A 279 -6.56 24.60 30.39
N ARG A 280 -6.76 23.33 30.72
CA ARG A 280 -6.33 22.76 31.99
C ARG A 280 -5.58 21.44 31.79
N PRO A 281 -4.52 21.14 32.56
CA PRO A 281 -3.86 19.85 32.50
C PRO A 281 -4.83 18.72 32.88
N ILE A 282 -4.83 17.64 32.09
CA ILE A 282 -5.75 16.50 32.32
C ILE A 282 -5.26 15.61 33.46
N SER A 283 -3.96 15.35 33.53
CA SER A 283 -3.33 14.39 34.43
C SER A 283 -2.20 15.05 35.24
N CYS A 284 -2.49 16.22 35.85
CA CYS A 284 -1.49 16.92 36.66
C CYS A 284 -1.23 16.20 37.99
N ILE A 285 0.02 15.83 38.22
CA ILE A 285 0.49 15.16 39.47
C ILE A 285 1.03 16.13 40.52
N LYS A 286 1.19 17.42 40.17
CA LYS A 286 1.70 18.44 41.09
C LYS A 286 0.68 18.82 42.15
N GLN A 287 1.17 19.23 43.32
CA GLN A 287 0.41 19.86 44.39
C GLN A 287 1.10 21.18 44.75
N PRO A 288 0.37 22.32 44.63
CA PRO A 288 -0.96 22.49 44.08
C PRO A 288 -1.00 22.21 42.56
N LYS A 289 -2.17 21.80 42.08
CA LYS A 289 -2.36 21.53 40.62
C LYS A 289 -2.08 22.77 39.78
N CYS A 290 -1.51 22.57 38.61
CA CYS A 290 -1.27 23.66 37.66
C CYS A 290 -2.59 24.37 37.28
N ARG A 291 -2.60 25.68 37.35
CA ARG A 291 -3.80 26.53 37.11
C ARG A 291 -4.29 26.41 35.66
N ALA A 292 -5.59 26.58 35.47
CA ALA A 292 -6.18 26.70 34.12
C ALA A 292 -5.79 28.08 33.49
N ILE A 293 -5.73 28.14 32.20
CA ILE A 293 -5.41 29.37 31.42
C ILE A 293 -6.57 29.60 30.45
N PRO A 294 -7.01 30.84 30.23
CA PRO A 294 -8.04 31.17 29.26
C PRO A 294 -7.62 30.68 27.85
N TYR A 295 -8.54 30.03 27.17
CA TYR A 295 -8.27 29.44 25.83
C TYR A 295 -7.90 30.51 24.81
N GLN A 296 -8.61 31.65 24.83
CA GLN A 296 -8.40 32.72 23.85
C GLN A 296 -6.99 33.32 23.98
N GLU A 297 -6.52 33.53 25.19
CA GLU A 297 -5.16 34.05 25.41
C GLU A 297 -4.08 33.10 24.83
N VAL A 298 -4.24 31.80 25.05
CA VAL A 298 -3.30 30.80 24.51
C VAL A 298 -3.39 30.74 22.98
N LEU A 299 -4.60 30.88 22.43
CA LEU A 299 -4.80 30.92 20.98
C LEU A 299 -4.09 32.12 20.36
N ASP A 300 -4.29 33.31 20.90
CA ASP A 300 -3.73 34.55 20.40
C ASP A 300 -2.19 34.53 20.47
N HIS A 301 -1.62 34.09 21.59
CA HIS A 301 -0.17 33.91 21.71
C HIS A 301 0.36 32.84 20.76
N THR A 302 -0.37 31.74 20.52
CA THR A 302 0.01 30.71 19.55
C THR A 302 0.04 31.28 18.14
N ILE A 303 -0.98 32.05 17.75
CA ILE A 303 -1.00 32.72 16.43
C ILE A 303 0.20 33.64 16.27
N GLN A 304 0.48 34.50 17.27
CA GLN A 304 1.63 35.42 17.25
C GLN A 304 2.95 34.66 17.12
N ALA A 305 3.13 33.59 17.90
CA ALA A 305 4.34 32.77 17.82
C ALA A 305 4.47 32.06 16.46
N VAL A 306 3.39 31.53 15.90
CA VAL A 306 3.41 30.93 14.57
C VAL A 306 3.78 31.97 13.50
N CYS A 307 3.17 33.15 13.53
CA CYS A 307 3.48 34.20 12.56
C CYS A 307 4.93 34.66 12.63
N ARG A 308 5.53 34.69 13.82
CA ARG A 308 6.92 35.12 14.04
C ARG A 308 7.93 34.01 13.68
N ASP A 309 7.70 32.79 14.18
CA ASP A 309 8.72 31.74 14.23
C ASP A 309 8.64 30.75 13.04
N LEU A 310 7.45 30.58 12.43
CA LEU A 310 7.26 29.62 11.35
C LEU A 310 8.10 29.91 10.09
N PRO A 311 8.19 31.18 9.58
CA PRO A 311 9.01 31.46 8.42
C PRO A 311 10.48 31.08 8.63
N THR A 312 11.04 31.44 9.78
CA THR A 312 12.43 31.13 10.15
C THR A 312 12.63 29.61 10.31
N ALA A 313 11.67 28.91 10.90
CA ALA A 313 11.75 27.46 11.05
C ALA A 313 11.73 26.73 9.70
N VAL A 314 10.93 27.21 8.75
CA VAL A 314 10.86 26.66 7.39
C VAL A 314 12.13 26.99 6.59
N ASP A 315 12.66 28.19 6.72
CA ASP A 315 13.92 28.57 6.04
C ASP A 315 15.11 27.74 6.56
N ASN A 316 15.18 27.47 7.86
CA ASN A 316 16.19 26.58 8.44
C ASN A 316 16.07 25.12 8.01
N MET A 317 14.86 24.67 7.62
CA MET A 317 14.62 23.32 7.15
C MET A 317 14.97 23.13 5.67
N ASN A 318 14.85 24.17 4.87
CA ASN A 318 15.18 24.15 3.44
C ASN A 318 16.71 24.07 3.26
N SER A 319 17.26 22.89 3.55
CA SER A 319 18.63 22.63 3.12
C SER A 319 18.62 22.38 1.62
N PRO A 320 19.57 22.93 0.85
CA PRO A 320 19.73 22.65 -0.57
C PRO A 320 19.78 21.15 -0.90
N GLN A 321 20.19 20.34 0.06
CA GLN A 321 20.22 18.89 -0.02
C GLN A 321 18.81 18.25 -0.12
N LEU A 322 17.82 18.81 0.56
CA LEU A 322 16.46 18.24 0.58
C LEU A 322 15.72 18.53 -0.73
N ASP A 323 15.93 19.73 -1.30
CA ASP A 323 15.37 20.08 -2.60
C ASP A 323 16.05 19.27 -3.72
N ALA A 324 17.38 19.12 -3.67
CA ALA A 324 18.11 18.26 -4.60
C ALA A 324 17.65 16.80 -4.55
N VAL A 325 17.30 16.26 -3.37
CA VAL A 325 16.73 14.91 -3.25
C VAL A 325 15.33 14.82 -3.88
N LYS A 326 14.48 15.84 -3.67
CA LYS A 326 13.14 15.88 -4.31
C LYS A 326 13.24 15.96 -5.82
N ASP A 327 14.08 16.84 -6.33
CA ASP A 327 14.31 17.02 -7.78
C ASP A 327 14.85 15.72 -8.39
N SER A 328 15.85 15.11 -7.77
CA SER A 328 16.38 13.81 -8.22
C SER A 328 15.34 12.70 -8.25
N LEU A 329 14.44 12.61 -7.24
CA LEU A 329 13.35 11.66 -7.25
C LEU A 329 12.30 11.99 -8.32
N GLY A 330 11.99 13.27 -8.51
CA GLY A 330 11.09 13.76 -9.56
C GLY A 330 11.61 13.40 -10.96
N ASP A 331 12.87 13.70 -11.23
CA ASP A 331 13.54 13.39 -12.49
C ASP A 331 13.62 11.87 -12.74
N ALA A 332 13.87 11.07 -11.69
CA ALA A 332 13.86 9.62 -11.82
C ALA A 332 12.48 9.08 -12.19
N ILE A 333 11.41 9.61 -11.56
CA ILE A 333 10.02 9.25 -11.89
C ILE A 333 9.71 9.66 -13.35
N ALA A 334 10.06 10.88 -13.75
CA ALA A 334 9.81 11.40 -15.11
C ALA A 334 10.50 10.55 -16.17
N ARG A 335 11.79 10.22 -15.98
CA ARG A 335 12.54 9.34 -16.89
C ARG A 335 11.89 7.96 -17.05
N GLN A 336 11.46 7.35 -15.95
CA GLN A 336 10.81 6.03 -16.03
C GLN A 336 9.44 6.11 -16.68
N GLN A 337 8.69 7.20 -16.47
CA GLN A 337 7.43 7.44 -17.17
C GLN A 337 7.63 7.65 -18.68
N GLU A 338 8.65 8.37 -19.08
CA GLU A 338 9.01 8.54 -20.47
C GLU A 338 9.34 7.21 -21.15
N ILE A 339 10.19 6.39 -20.55
CA ILE A 339 10.48 5.04 -21.04
C ILE A 339 9.19 4.22 -21.18
N LEU A 340 8.30 4.28 -20.17
CA LEU A 340 7.03 3.56 -20.20
C LEU A 340 6.13 3.99 -21.36
N THR A 341 6.14 5.27 -21.74
CA THR A 341 5.37 5.79 -22.89
C THR A 341 5.98 5.40 -24.24
N GLN A 342 7.28 5.14 -24.31
CA GLN A 342 8.00 4.73 -25.53
C GLN A 342 7.88 3.22 -25.83
N LEU A 343 7.60 2.38 -24.80
CA LEU A 343 7.53 0.92 -24.98
C LEU A 343 6.57 0.45 -26.08
N PRO A 344 5.35 1.01 -26.26
CA PRO A 344 4.45 0.59 -27.35
C PRO A 344 5.05 0.82 -28.75
N ALA A 345 5.69 1.97 -28.95
CA ALA A 345 6.32 2.29 -30.24
C ALA A 345 7.48 1.33 -30.56
N LEU A 346 8.25 0.89 -29.55
CA LEU A 346 9.31 -0.10 -29.75
C LEU A 346 8.76 -1.49 -30.12
N VAL A 347 7.57 -1.83 -29.65
CA VAL A 347 6.90 -3.08 -30.06
C VAL A 347 6.36 -2.96 -31.49
N GLU A 348 5.75 -1.84 -31.85
CA GLU A 348 5.23 -1.60 -33.19
C GLU A 348 6.33 -1.61 -34.27
N THR A 349 7.53 -1.11 -33.94
CA THR A 349 8.70 -1.14 -34.82
C THR A 349 9.42 -2.49 -34.88
N GLY A 350 8.98 -3.48 -34.06
CA GLY A 350 9.60 -4.80 -34.00
C GLY A 350 10.96 -4.84 -33.29
N LEU A 351 11.39 -3.74 -32.66
CA LEU A 351 12.65 -3.66 -31.89
C LEU A 351 12.56 -4.38 -30.56
N LEU A 352 11.35 -4.52 -30.02
CA LEU A 352 11.09 -5.20 -28.75
C LEU A 352 9.90 -6.15 -28.90
N ASP A 353 10.02 -7.37 -28.42
CA ASP A 353 8.90 -8.30 -28.39
C ASP A 353 7.84 -7.89 -27.34
N ALA A 354 6.59 -8.27 -27.58
CA ALA A 354 5.47 -7.83 -26.74
C ALA A 354 5.52 -8.36 -25.30
N GLU A 355 6.10 -9.52 -25.05
CA GLU A 355 6.18 -10.10 -23.70
C GLU A 355 7.28 -9.39 -22.88
N THR A 356 8.45 -9.18 -23.48
CA THR A 356 9.53 -8.39 -22.87
C THR A 356 9.07 -6.96 -22.57
N ALA A 357 8.31 -6.34 -23.49
CA ALA A 357 7.73 -5.01 -23.28
C ALA A 357 6.78 -4.97 -22.06
N LYS A 358 5.91 -5.95 -21.92
CA LYS A 358 4.99 -6.09 -20.75
C LYS A 358 5.77 -6.28 -19.45
N PHE A 359 6.78 -7.13 -19.45
CA PHE A 359 7.62 -7.35 -18.27
C PHE A 359 8.38 -6.07 -17.88
N ARG A 360 8.93 -5.36 -18.87
CA ARG A 360 9.61 -4.07 -18.65
C ARG A 360 8.65 -3.02 -18.11
N ALA A 361 7.44 -2.91 -18.68
CA ALA A 361 6.40 -2.00 -18.21
C ALA A 361 6.00 -2.30 -16.75
N TYR A 362 5.83 -3.56 -16.41
CA TYR A 362 5.54 -4.00 -15.04
C TYR A 362 6.63 -3.54 -14.06
N LYS A 363 7.91 -3.80 -14.39
CA LYS A 363 9.05 -3.41 -13.55
C LYS A 363 9.11 -1.90 -13.36
N LEU A 364 8.98 -1.11 -14.44
CA LEU A 364 8.96 0.35 -14.37
C LEU A 364 7.82 0.88 -13.50
N ARG A 365 6.61 0.35 -13.63
CA ARG A 365 5.46 0.77 -12.80
C ARG A 365 5.66 0.47 -11.31
N THR A 366 6.30 -0.66 -10.98
CA THR A 366 6.64 -1.01 -9.60
C THR A 366 7.70 -0.04 -9.05
N GLU A 367 8.73 0.27 -9.82
CA GLU A 367 9.78 1.23 -9.45
C GLU A 367 9.21 2.64 -9.28
N ILE A 368 8.36 3.12 -10.21
CA ILE A 368 7.66 4.41 -10.08
C ILE A 368 6.85 4.46 -8.78
N SER A 369 6.10 3.39 -8.47
CA SER A 369 5.33 3.31 -7.22
C SER A 369 6.21 3.46 -5.98
N THR A 370 7.39 2.83 -5.96
CA THR A 370 8.33 2.93 -4.83
C THR A 370 8.94 4.33 -4.71
N LEU A 371 9.28 4.97 -5.84
CA LEU A 371 9.80 6.34 -5.86
C LEU A 371 8.72 7.34 -5.41
N GLN A 372 7.48 7.20 -5.89
CA GLN A 372 6.35 8.01 -5.45
C GLN A 372 6.09 7.88 -3.95
N ALA A 373 6.18 6.66 -3.40
CA ALA A 373 6.05 6.43 -1.97
C ALA A 373 7.15 7.13 -1.17
N LYS A 374 8.41 7.11 -1.65
CA LYS A 374 9.52 7.86 -1.02
C LYS A 374 9.27 9.36 -1.08
N LEU A 375 8.89 9.89 -2.24
CA LEU A 375 8.59 11.32 -2.41
C LEU A 375 7.45 11.78 -1.48
N ALA A 376 6.40 10.98 -1.30
CA ALA A 376 5.28 11.28 -0.41
C ALA A 376 5.66 11.32 1.09
N THR A 377 6.83 10.80 1.48
CA THR A 377 7.32 10.92 2.86
C THR A 377 8.03 12.25 3.12
N LEU A 378 8.49 12.93 2.08
CA LEU A 378 9.18 14.21 2.17
C LEU A 378 8.20 15.36 2.44
N PRO A 379 8.67 16.48 3.02
CA PRO A 379 7.84 17.68 3.19
C PRO A 379 7.34 18.21 1.83
N PRO A 380 6.18 18.89 1.80
CA PRO A 380 5.64 19.45 0.55
C PRO A 380 6.59 20.49 -0.06
N VAL A 381 6.59 20.56 -1.38
CA VAL A 381 7.43 21.52 -2.14
C VAL A 381 7.05 22.97 -1.83
N ASN A 382 5.77 23.24 -1.59
CA ASN A 382 5.23 24.59 -1.37
C ASN A 382 5.24 25.04 0.11
N LEU A 383 6.01 24.38 0.98
CA LEU A 383 5.99 24.68 2.41
C LEU A 383 6.38 26.15 2.69
N ARG A 384 7.35 26.69 1.94
CA ARG A 384 7.82 28.07 2.09
C ARG A 384 6.76 29.09 1.70
N SER A 385 6.12 28.93 0.53
CA SER A 385 5.06 29.85 0.09
C SER A 385 3.86 29.82 1.03
N VAL A 386 3.49 28.64 1.52
CA VAL A 386 2.43 28.50 2.52
C VAL A 386 2.85 29.13 3.85
N ALA A 387 4.09 28.93 4.33
CA ALA A 387 4.57 29.52 5.55
C ALA A 387 4.53 31.05 5.50
N VAL A 388 4.91 31.66 4.38
CA VAL A 388 4.81 33.12 4.16
C VAL A 388 3.33 33.57 4.18
N ALA A 389 2.43 32.85 3.51
CA ALA A 389 1.01 33.21 3.49
C ALA A 389 0.37 33.12 4.89
N VAL A 390 0.72 32.11 5.69
CA VAL A 390 0.18 31.93 7.04
C VAL A 390 0.93 32.75 8.12
N SER A 391 1.98 33.50 7.78
CA SER A 391 2.69 34.39 8.71
C SER A 391 1.93 35.69 8.99
N ILE A 392 0.85 35.95 8.27
CA ILE A 392 0.02 37.14 8.43
C ILE A 392 -1.04 36.89 9.52
N PRO A 393 -1.10 37.69 10.62
CA PRO A 393 -2.07 37.48 11.69
C PRO A 393 -3.52 37.51 11.22
N GLN A 394 -3.87 38.36 10.24
CA GLN A 394 -5.21 38.48 9.69
C GLN A 394 -5.69 37.16 9.09
N PHE A 395 -4.81 36.40 8.42
CA PHE A 395 -5.14 35.08 7.90
C PHE A 395 -5.76 34.17 8.99
N TRP A 396 -5.19 34.16 10.19
CA TRP A 396 -5.67 33.34 11.28
C TRP A 396 -6.99 33.82 11.89
N LEU A 397 -7.20 35.13 11.88
CA LEU A 397 -8.43 35.75 12.42
C LEU A 397 -9.64 35.43 11.52
N ASP A 398 -9.45 35.37 10.22
CA ASP A 398 -10.49 35.12 9.23
C ASP A 398 -10.91 33.62 9.17
N LEU A 399 -10.08 32.72 9.70
CA LEU A 399 -10.36 31.30 9.71
C LEU A 399 -11.33 30.87 10.82
N SER A 400 -12.18 29.89 10.51
CA SER A 400 -12.95 29.17 11.51
C SER A 400 -12.04 28.29 12.41
N GLU A 401 -12.52 27.89 13.58
CA GLU A 401 -11.79 26.97 14.47
C GLU A 401 -11.38 25.65 13.78
N ALA A 402 -12.17 25.15 12.85
CA ALA A 402 -11.87 23.94 12.11
C ALA A 402 -10.74 24.13 11.10
N GLU A 403 -10.73 25.26 10.40
CA GLU A 403 -9.68 25.64 9.44
C GLU A 403 -8.36 25.96 10.16
N ARG A 404 -8.40 26.77 11.26
CA ARG A 404 -7.23 26.98 12.11
C ARG A 404 -6.63 25.66 12.61
N ARG A 405 -7.50 24.73 13.02
CA ARG A 405 -7.06 23.40 13.45
C ARG A 405 -6.33 22.64 12.35
N PHE A 406 -6.79 22.75 11.10
CA PHE A 406 -6.11 22.15 9.95
C PHE A 406 -4.67 22.67 9.83
N TYR A 407 -4.50 23.99 9.75
CA TYR A 407 -3.19 24.63 9.60
C TYR A 407 -2.30 24.42 10.84
N PHE A 408 -2.80 24.58 12.05
CA PHE A 408 -2.00 24.30 13.24
C PHE A 408 -1.45 22.87 13.25
N ARG A 409 -2.24 21.91 12.80
CA ARG A 409 -1.78 20.54 12.68
C ARG A 409 -0.84 20.29 11.51
N GLU A 410 -0.83 21.15 10.50
CA GLU A 410 0.13 21.06 9.41
C GLU A 410 1.53 21.48 9.84
N PHE A 411 1.64 22.43 10.75
CA PHE A 411 2.92 23.03 11.13
C PHE A 411 3.35 22.72 12.56
N ILE A 412 2.42 22.58 13.50
CA ILE A 412 2.71 22.47 14.93
C ILE A 412 2.72 21.01 15.38
N ARG A 413 3.82 20.58 15.93
CA ARG A 413 3.93 19.31 16.65
C ARG A 413 3.33 19.42 18.03
N GLN A 414 3.62 20.52 18.76
CA GLN A 414 3.23 20.73 20.15
C GLN A 414 3.34 22.20 20.50
N VAL A 415 2.44 22.69 21.36
CA VAL A 415 2.51 23.99 22.04
C VAL A 415 2.82 23.73 23.51
N LYS A 416 3.98 24.13 23.99
CA LYS A 416 4.42 23.92 25.38
C LYS A 416 4.21 25.20 26.18
N ILE A 417 3.41 25.14 27.23
CA ILE A 417 3.18 26.25 28.17
C ILE A 417 4.29 26.27 29.21
N ILE A 418 5.06 27.36 29.21
CA ILE A 418 6.13 27.61 30.18
C ILE A 418 5.58 28.54 31.27
N ARG A 419 5.52 28.10 32.51
CA ARG A 419 4.99 28.88 33.62
C ARG A 419 6.12 29.60 34.37
N GLN A 420 5.87 30.84 34.70
CA GLN A 420 6.67 31.67 35.61
C GLN A 420 5.86 32.05 36.85
N PRO A 421 6.45 32.50 37.94
CA PRO A 421 5.73 32.77 39.19
C PRO A 421 4.46 33.63 39.04
N GLN A 422 4.47 34.63 38.16
CA GLN A 422 3.36 35.56 37.92
C GLN A 422 2.85 35.62 36.48
N LYS A 423 3.54 34.97 35.54
CA LYS A 423 3.22 34.98 34.12
C LYS A 423 3.38 33.59 33.53
N TRP A 424 2.89 33.42 32.35
CA TRP A 424 3.16 32.24 31.52
C TRP A 424 3.58 32.70 30.12
N ASP A 425 4.35 31.89 29.47
CA ASP A 425 4.78 32.04 28.08
C ASP A 425 4.55 30.73 27.34
N LEU A 426 4.66 30.72 26.02
CA LEU A 426 4.53 29.51 25.24
C LEU A 426 5.68 29.36 24.24
N GLN A 427 6.00 28.11 24.00
CA GLN A 427 6.93 27.69 22.97
C GLN A 427 6.20 26.82 21.97
N VAL A 428 6.23 27.21 20.68
CA VAL A 428 5.71 26.39 19.59
C VAL A 428 6.83 25.47 19.10
N ILE A 429 6.55 24.17 19.07
CA ILE A 429 7.46 23.17 18.50
C ILE A 429 6.85 22.76 17.17
N PHE A 430 7.54 23.02 16.07
CA PHE A 430 7.12 22.69 14.74
C PHE A 430 7.36 21.20 14.42
N ILE A 431 6.74 20.69 13.36
CA ILE A 431 6.78 19.25 12.95
C ILE A 431 8.13 18.91 12.31
N PHE A 432 8.79 19.87 11.76
CA PHE A 432 10.07 19.79 11.05
C PHE A 432 11.20 20.35 11.91
#